data_4880c3b85eea9be5cb0c2a95f05dac72
#
_entry.id   4880c3b85eea9be5cb0c2a95f05dac72
#
_cell.length_a   1.000
_cell.length_b   1.000
_cell.length_c   1.000
_cell.angle_alpha   90.00
_cell.angle_beta   90.00
_cell.angle_gamma   90.00
#
_symmetry.space_group_name_H-M   'P 1'
#
loop_
_entity.id
_entity.type
_entity.pdbx_description
1 polymer ?
#
loop_
_entity_poly.entity_id
_entity_poly.type
_entity_poly.pdbx_seq_one_letter_code
_entity_poly.pdbx_strand_id
1 'polypeptide(L)'
;MKFAPQRAALRRSLCAGLVMLAACGGGDDSSSGGSGMSTGYVATNLVSDVNTSSNPYSSAHTDANLVNAWGIAFNPQGFVWVADNATSMSTLYDGSGVPQSLVVAIPAGTAGPAKPTGIVFSASQDFQVSQGGVAGASRFVFAGEAGTIAGWAPNVNLTNAITVFDGATAGKIYKGLALGSVAGAGRLFAPDFHNGAIDVFNANFAPIAVAGGFVDATLPAGYAPFGIQVIGSLVYVAYAKQDAAKEDEEAGAGLGIVNTFDLSGNLVKRLIPAGGKLNAPWGMAMAPANFGAFSNALLVGNFGDGRINAYDPTSGASLGTLSTPAGTPIAIDGLWGIAFGNGINGQPVNTLFFAAGPVDETHGVYGRIDNQ
;
A
#
# COMPACT_ATOMS: atom_id res chain seq x y z
N MET A 1 3.57 -33.01 4.28
CA MET A 1 3.20 -32.78 5.70
C MET A 1 4.16 -31.71 6.22
N LYS A 2 3.76 -30.46 6.20
CA LYS A 2 4.52 -29.35 6.77
C LYS A 2 3.78 -28.88 8.01
N PHE A 3 4.45 -28.91 9.14
CA PHE A 3 3.91 -28.45 10.42
C PHE A 3 4.00 -26.92 10.47
N ALA A 4 2.88 -26.27 10.73
CA ALA A 4 2.83 -24.84 11.02
C ALA A 4 3.32 -24.59 12.46
N PRO A 5 4.06 -23.51 12.74
CA PRO A 5 4.43 -23.17 14.12
C PRO A 5 3.23 -22.61 14.88
N GLN A 6 2.95 -23.19 16.04
CA GLN A 6 1.96 -22.69 17.00
C GLN A 6 2.40 -21.34 17.56
N ARG A 7 1.59 -20.30 17.36
CA ARG A 7 1.72 -19.02 18.04
C ARG A 7 1.09 -19.07 19.42
N ALA A 8 1.83 -18.65 20.43
CA ALA A 8 1.42 -18.63 21.83
C ALA A 8 0.36 -17.55 22.07
N ALA A 9 -0.77 -17.95 22.67
CA ALA A 9 -1.85 -17.06 23.08
C ALA A 9 -1.43 -16.18 24.27
N LEU A 10 -1.46 -14.88 24.11
CA LEU A 10 -1.18 -13.90 25.15
C LEU A 10 -2.45 -13.64 25.98
N ARG A 11 -2.43 -14.01 27.27
CA ARG A 11 -3.53 -13.82 28.23
C ARG A 11 -3.71 -12.34 28.56
N ARG A 12 -4.94 -11.85 28.42
CA ARG A 12 -5.36 -10.52 28.90
C ARG A 12 -5.51 -10.53 30.42
N SER A 13 -4.77 -9.67 31.10
CA SER A 13 -5.03 -9.31 32.51
C SER A 13 -5.93 -8.09 32.59
N LEU A 14 -7.06 -8.25 33.25
CA LEU A 14 -7.99 -7.17 33.61
C LEU A 14 -7.46 -6.50 34.88
N CYS A 15 -7.18 -5.20 34.84
CA CYS A 15 -7.04 -4.38 36.06
C CYS A 15 -8.21 -3.42 36.16
N ALA A 16 -9.02 -3.61 37.20
CA ALA A 16 -10.04 -2.68 37.63
C ALA A 16 -9.39 -1.56 38.47
N GLY A 17 -9.63 -0.32 38.10
CA GLY A 17 -9.14 0.86 38.83
C GLY A 17 -10.27 1.81 39.19
N LEU A 18 -10.29 2.15 40.42
CA LEU A 18 -11.24 2.83 41.29
C LEU A 18 -11.54 4.30 40.87
N VAL A 19 -12.81 4.67 40.91
CA VAL A 19 -13.32 6.05 40.73
C VAL A 19 -13.13 6.84 42.04
N MET A 20 -12.55 8.03 41.99
CA MET A 20 -12.70 9.08 42.99
C MET A 20 -13.34 10.33 42.40
N LEU A 21 -14.51 10.67 42.88
CA LEU A 21 -15.14 11.98 42.68
C LEU A 21 -14.50 13.02 43.62
N ALA A 22 -14.14 14.17 43.06
CA ALA A 22 -14.03 15.41 43.86
C ALA A 22 -14.76 16.51 43.13
N ALA A 23 -15.67 17.17 43.90
CA ALA A 23 -16.56 18.23 43.43
C ALA A 23 -16.03 19.63 43.86
N CYS A 24 -16.54 20.62 43.13
CA CYS A 24 -16.71 22.03 43.45
C CYS A 24 -15.60 23.04 43.17
N GLY A 25 -16.01 24.02 42.35
CA GLY A 25 -15.43 25.34 42.26
C GLY A 25 -15.90 26.09 41.01
N GLY A 26 -16.98 26.89 41.13
CA GLY A 26 -17.53 27.68 40.03
C GLY A 26 -16.60 28.84 39.64
N GLY A 27 -16.65 29.21 38.38
CA GLY A 27 -16.10 30.40 37.78
C GLY A 27 -16.76 30.57 36.42
N ASP A 28 -17.68 31.54 36.31
CA ASP A 28 -18.25 32.00 35.06
C ASP A 28 -17.15 32.66 34.22
N ASP A 29 -16.73 31.99 33.15
CA ASP A 29 -16.06 32.63 32.04
C ASP A 29 -16.81 32.27 30.75
N SER A 30 -17.48 33.26 30.19
CA SER A 30 -18.10 33.26 28.89
C SER A 30 -17.02 33.13 27.81
N SER A 31 -16.62 31.92 27.50
CA SER A 31 -15.84 31.63 26.33
C SER A 31 -16.76 31.47 25.13
N SER A 32 -16.65 32.42 24.20
CA SER A 32 -17.17 32.36 22.84
C SER A 32 -16.94 30.97 22.27
N GLY A 33 -18.03 30.24 21.98
CA GLY A 33 -17.99 28.94 21.31
C GLY A 33 -17.43 29.09 19.90
N GLY A 34 -16.12 28.95 19.76
CA GLY A 34 -15.53 28.51 18.53
C GLY A 34 -15.97 27.06 18.36
N SER A 35 -16.73 26.77 17.32
CA SER A 35 -16.97 25.41 16.84
C SER A 35 -15.61 24.83 16.46
N GLY A 36 -14.93 24.19 17.41
CA GLY A 36 -13.74 23.39 17.16
C GLY A 36 -14.14 22.32 16.17
N MET A 37 -13.69 22.43 14.92
CA MET A 37 -13.81 21.34 13.97
C MET A 37 -13.19 20.12 14.61
N SER A 38 -13.95 19.06 14.73
CA SER A 38 -13.49 17.75 15.14
C SER A 38 -12.39 17.33 14.14
N THR A 39 -11.13 17.34 14.58
CA THR A 39 -9.98 17.04 13.72
C THR A 39 -9.67 15.55 13.76
N GLY A 40 -10.61 14.72 13.38
CA GLY A 40 -10.46 13.27 13.36
C GLY A 40 -10.70 12.66 11.99
N TYR A 41 -10.51 11.35 11.91
CA TYR A 41 -10.70 10.56 10.71
C TYR A 41 -11.68 9.42 10.96
N VAL A 42 -12.40 9.01 9.91
CA VAL A 42 -13.31 7.85 9.96
C VAL A 42 -12.95 6.88 8.87
N ALA A 43 -12.66 5.64 9.26
CA ALA A 43 -12.45 4.54 8.32
C ALA A 43 -13.79 3.83 8.06
N THR A 44 -14.05 3.51 6.79
CA THR A 44 -15.25 2.80 6.34
C THR A 44 -14.83 1.69 5.37
N ASN A 45 -15.24 0.46 5.65
CA ASN A 45 -15.10 -0.65 4.71
C ASN A 45 -16.16 -0.53 3.62
N LEU A 46 -15.76 -0.56 2.37
CA LEU A 46 -16.64 -0.43 1.20
C LEU A 46 -16.94 -1.78 0.56
N VAL A 47 -15.92 -2.63 0.41
CA VAL A 47 -16.01 -3.97 -0.17
C VAL A 47 -15.28 -4.95 0.72
N SER A 48 -15.82 -6.16 0.87
CA SER A 48 -15.11 -7.31 1.47
C SER A 48 -15.33 -8.56 0.62
N ASP A 49 -14.44 -9.53 0.72
CA ASP A 49 -14.57 -10.82 0.03
C ASP A 49 -15.74 -11.64 0.55
N VAL A 50 -16.08 -11.49 1.83
CA VAL A 50 -17.17 -12.18 2.52
C VAL A 50 -17.99 -11.20 3.33
N ASN A 51 -19.31 -11.25 3.20
CA ASN A 51 -20.25 -10.43 3.97
C ASN A 51 -21.16 -11.33 4.83
N THR A 52 -20.68 -11.72 6.00
CA THR A 52 -21.44 -12.47 6.99
C THR A 52 -21.59 -11.65 8.28
N SER A 53 -22.67 -11.86 9.02
CA SER A 53 -22.96 -11.12 10.27
C SER A 53 -21.90 -11.31 11.37
N SER A 54 -21.04 -12.33 11.25
CA SER A 54 -19.92 -12.60 12.15
C SER A 54 -18.59 -12.02 11.68
N ASN A 55 -18.55 -11.49 10.44
CA ASN A 55 -17.33 -10.90 9.88
C ASN A 55 -17.17 -9.44 10.37
N PRO A 56 -16.14 -9.12 11.18
CA PRO A 56 -15.88 -7.75 11.63
C PRO A 56 -15.48 -6.80 10.49
N TYR A 57 -15.16 -7.35 9.32
CA TYR A 57 -14.78 -6.61 8.10
C TYR A 57 -15.94 -6.44 7.12
N SER A 58 -17.17 -6.81 7.51
CA SER A 58 -18.36 -6.66 6.65
C SER A 58 -18.46 -5.26 6.08
N SER A 59 -18.96 -5.16 4.87
CA SER A 59 -19.06 -3.94 4.08
C SER A 59 -20.38 -3.89 3.32
N ALA A 60 -20.65 -2.78 2.63
CA ALA A 60 -21.86 -2.62 1.81
C ALA A 60 -21.86 -3.53 0.59
N HIS A 61 -20.70 -3.88 0.05
CA HIS A 61 -20.56 -4.68 -1.17
C HIS A 61 -19.66 -5.89 -0.91
N THR A 62 -19.87 -6.95 -1.68
CA THR A 62 -19.09 -8.19 -1.61
C THR A 62 -18.50 -8.52 -2.98
N ASP A 63 -17.20 -8.86 -3.00
CA ASP A 63 -16.53 -9.39 -4.19
C ASP A 63 -15.59 -10.53 -3.79
N ALA A 64 -15.94 -11.75 -4.16
CA ALA A 64 -15.18 -12.96 -3.83
C ALA A 64 -13.76 -13.01 -4.43
N ASN A 65 -13.44 -12.12 -5.39
CA ASN A 65 -12.09 -12.02 -5.94
C ASN A 65 -11.17 -11.18 -5.04
N LEU A 66 -11.73 -10.29 -4.20
CA LEU A 66 -10.98 -9.38 -3.34
C LEU A 66 -10.39 -10.12 -2.13
N VAL A 67 -9.47 -11.05 -2.33
CA VAL A 67 -8.80 -11.77 -1.23
C VAL A 67 -7.36 -11.32 -1.15
N ASN A 68 -6.93 -10.94 0.06
CA ASN A 68 -5.60 -10.36 0.33
C ASN A 68 -5.31 -9.18 -0.60
N ALA A 69 -6.11 -8.12 -0.46
CA ALA A 69 -6.02 -6.94 -1.30
C ALA A 69 -4.77 -6.10 -0.96
N TRP A 70 -3.84 -5.94 -1.93
CA TRP A 70 -2.57 -5.25 -1.71
C TRP A 70 -2.53 -3.86 -2.34
N GLY A 71 -2.00 -3.77 -3.55
CA GLY A 71 -1.78 -2.51 -4.23
C GLY A 71 -3.08 -1.89 -4.76
N ILE A 72 -3.17 -0.57 -4.72
CA ILE A 72 -4.24 0.21 -5.34
C ILE A 72 -3.67 1.26 -6.29
N ALA A 73 -4.30 1.39 -7.46
CA ALA A 73 -3.95 2.42 -8.42
C ALA A 73 -5.21 3.03 -9.04
N PHE A 74 -5.23 4.36 -9.14
CA PHE A 74 -6.34 5.08 -9.77
C PHE A 74 -6.08 5.30 -11.26
N ASN A 75 -7.03 4.91 -12.10
CA ASN A 75 -7.10 5.43 -13.45
C ASN A 75 -7.56 6.90 -13.37
N PRO A 76 -6.79 7.89 -13.87
CA PRO A 76 -7.18 9.30 -13.77
C PRO A 76 -8.52 9.64 -14.43
N GLN A 77 -9.03 8.77 -15.30
CA GLN A 77 -10.30 8.95 -16.01
C GLN A 77 -11.30 7.80 -15.73
N GLY A 78 -11.06 7.02 -14.68
CA GLY A 78 -11.85 5.82 -14.40
C GLY A 78 -11.87 5.43 -12.94
N PHE A 79 -12.05 4.14 -12.72
CA PHE A 79 -12.18 3.53 -11.40
C PHE A 79 -10.81 3.26 -10.75
N VAL A 80 -10.83 3.02 -9.44
CA VAL A 80 -9.70 2.42 -8.75
C VAL A 80 -9.54 0.96 -9.19
N TRP A 81 -8.29 0.51 -9.25
CA TRP A 81 -7.90 -0.88 -9.48
C TRP A 81 -7.21 -1.41 -8.24
N VAL A 82 -7.52 -2.62 -7.84
CA VAL A 82 -6.93 -3.32 -6.70
C VAL A 82 -6.19 -4.56 -7.20
N ALA A 83 -5.02 -4.81 -6.65
CA ALA A 83 -4.27 -6.05 -6.88
C ALA A 83 -4.68 -7.07 -5.81
N ASP A 84 -5.38 -8.13 -6.22
CA ASP A 84 -5.92 -9.16 -5.34
C ASP A 84 -4.93 -10.32 -5.29
N ASN A 85 -4.05 -10.30 -4.28
CA ASN A 85 -2.89 -11.18 -4.20
C ASN A 85 -3.28 -12.66 -4.20
N ALA A 86 -4.17 -13.07 -3.31
CA ALA A 86 -4.49 -14.49 -3.13
C ALA A 86 -5.24 -15.10 -4.32
N THR A 87 -6.00 -14.31 -5.08
CA THR A 87 -6.75 -14.77 -6.25
C THR A 87 -5.98 -14.61 -7.55
N SER A 88 -4.85 -13.87 -7.54
CA SER A 88 -4.11 -13.48 -8.75
C SER A 88 -4.99 -12.74 -9.77
N MET A 89 -5.86 -11.86 -9.27
CA MET A 89 -6.76 -11.02 -10.05
C MET A 89 -6.47 -9.55 -9.83
N SER A 90 -7.13 -8.70 -10.59
CA SER A 90 -7.31 -7.29 -10.28
C SER A 90 -8.76 -6.91 -10.48
N THR A 91 -9.35 -6.33 -9.46
CA THR A 91 -10.75 -5.88 -9.39
C THR A 91 -10.86 -4.37 -9.42
N LEU A 92 -12.03 -3.86 -9.76
CA LEU A 92 -12.27 -2.43 -9.93
C LEU A 92 -13.50 -2.00 -9.13
N TYR A 93 -13.40 -0.83 -8.49
CA TYR A 93 -14.48 -0.25 -7.70
C TYR A 93 -14.64 1.24 -7.97
N ASP A 94 -15.85 1.77 -7.73
CA ASP A 94 -16.06 3.21 -7.59
C ASP A 94 -15.76 3.67 -6.13
N GLY A 95 -15.92 4.96 -5.86
CA GLY A 95 -15.67 5.53 -4.54
C GLY A 95 -16.70 5.16 -3.47
N SER A 96 -17.78 4.48 -3.85
CA SER A 96 -18.79 3.88 -2.94
C SER A 96 -18.57 2.39 -2.74
N GLY A 97 -17.60 1.80 -3.45
CA GLY A 97 -17.28 0.37 -3.39
C GLY A 97 -18.11 -0.48 -4.34
N VAL A 98 -18.86 0.09 -5.27
CA VAL A 98 -19.62 -0.71 -6.26
C VAL A 98 -18.66 -1.45 -7.17
N PRO A 99 -18.65 -2.81 -7.18
CA PRO A 99 -17.79 -3.60 -8.05
C PRO A 99 -18.13 -3.37 -9.51
N GLN A 100 -17.09 -3.24 -10.34
CA GLN A 100 -17.24 -3.14 -11.79
C GLN A 100 -17.20 -4.53 -12.43
N SER A 101 -17.80 -4.68 -13.59
CA SER A 101 -17.90 -5.98 -14.28
C SER A 101 -16.56 -6.50 -14.81
N LEU A 102 -15.57 -5.63 -15.00
CA LEU A 102 -14.24 -6.03 -15.46
C LEU A 102 -13.42 -6.59 -14.29
N VAL A 103 -12.95 -7.82 -14.47
CA VAL A 103 -11.94 -8.47 -13.63
C VAL A 103 -10.80 -8.91 -14.55
N VAL A 104 -9.57 -8.63 -14.15
CA VAL A 104 -8.39 -8.95 -14.96
C VAL A 104 -7.56 -10.01 -14.26
N ALA A 105 -7.33 -11.14 -14.93
CA ALA A 105 -6.45 -12.19 -14.44
C ALA A 105 -4.98 -11.80 -14.65
N ILE A 106 -4.16 -12.00 -13.63
CA ILE A 106 -2.72 -11.82 -13.68
C ILE A 106 -2.07 -13.20 -13.86
N PRO A 107 -1.37 -13.45 -14.98
CA PRO A 107 -0.86 -14.77 -15.31
C PRO A 107 0.16 -15.27 -14.29
N ALA A 108 0.12 -16.57 -14.00
CA ALA A 108 1.12 -17.25 -13.20
C ALA A 108 2.52 -17.11 -13.83
N GLY A 109 3.54 -17.04 -12.99
CA GLY A 109 4.93 -17.20 -13.39
C GLY A 109 5.41 -18.64 -13.30
N THR A 110 6.67 -18.88 -13.61
CA THR A 110 7.27 -20.22 -13.49
C THR A 110 7.42 -20.68 -12.04
N ALA A 111 7.44 -19.76 -11.08
CA ALA A 111 7.41 -20.07 -9.64
C ALA A 111 6.00 -20.42 -9.10
N GLY A 112 4.93 -20.21 -9.87
CA GLY A 112 3.56 -20.47 -9.44
C GLY A 112 2.60 -19.31 -9.69
N PRO A 113 1.47 -19.19 -8.93
CA PRO A 113 0.52 -18.11 -9.05
C PRO A 113 1.19 -16.74 -8.96
N ALA A 114 0.70 -15.76 -9.72
CA ALA A 114 1.31 -14.42 -9.80
C ALA A 114 1.39 -13.72 -8.45
N LYS A 115 0.34 -13.85 -7.64
CA LYS A 115 0.21 -13.17 -6.35
C LYS A 115 0.59 -11.68 -6.47
N PRO A 116 -0.19 -10.86 -7.20
CA PRO A 116 0.15 -9.48 -7.46
C PRO A 116 0.18 -8.67 -6.16
N THR A 117 1.22 -7.84 -6.02
CA THR A 117 1.46 -6.97 -4.86
C THR A 117 1.39 -5.50 -5.26
N GLY A 118 2.25 -5.07 -6.18
CA GLY A 118 2.30 -3.72 -6.70
C GLY A 118 1.50 -3.54 -7.98
N ILE A 119 0.83 -2.41 -8.11
CA ILE A 119 0.12 -1.99 -9.32
C ILE A 119 0.38 -0.52 -9.61
N VAL A 120 0.61 -0.16 -10.87
CA VAL A 120 0.71 1.22 -11.32
C VAL A 120 -0.10 1.47 -12.58
N PHE A 121 -0.66 2.70 -12.69
CA PHE A 121 -1.29 3.18 -13.92
C PHE A 121 -0.27 3.90 -14.80
N SER A 122 -0.29 3.62 -16.13
CA SER A 122 0.54 4.32 -17.13
C SER A 122 -0.33 5.00 -18.18
N ALA A 123 -0.20 6.31 -18.31
CA ALA A 123 -0.84 7.10 -19.37
C ALA A 123 0.00 7.15 -20.66
N SER A 124 1.28 6.71 -20.61
CA SER A 124 2.21 6.81 -21.74
C SER A 124 1.91 5.79 -22.84
N GLN A 125 2.66 5.88 -23.94
CA GLN A 125 2.71 4.84 -24.98
C GLN A 125 3.83 3.84 -24.74
N ASP A 126 4.53 3.95 -23.62
CA ASP A 126 5.54 2.99 -23.17
C ASP A 126 4.90 1.67 -22.71
N PHE A 127 5.72 0.72 -22.31
CA PHE A 127 5.28 -0.55 -21.72
C PHE A 127 4.34 -1.34 -22.64
N GLN A 128 4.76 -1.50 -23.90
CA GLN A 128 3.99 -2.23 -24.90
C GLN A 128 3.93 -3.72 -24.57
N VAL A 129 2.73 -4.27 -24.64
CA VAL A 129 2.48 -5.73 -24.60
C VAL A 129 1.87 -6.18 -25.92
N SER A 130 2.01 -7.46 -26.24
CA SER A 130 1.45 -8.02 -27.48
C SER A 130 0.97 -9.45 -27.29
N GLN A 131 -0.13 -9.79 -27.96
CA GLN A 131 -0.66 -11.15 -28.03
C GLN A 131 -1.42 -11.33 -29.34
N GLY A 132 -1.25 -12.49 -30.02
CA GLY A 132 -1.96 -12.81 -31.24
C GLY A 132 -1.76 -11.81 -32.40
N GLY A 133 -0.61 -11.13 -32.45
CA GLY A 133 -0.32 -10.12 -33.47
C GLY A 133 -0.87 -8.72 -33.17
N VAL A 134 -1.58 -8.53 -32.07
CA VAL A 134 -2.07 -7.22 -31.59
C VAL A 134 -1.12 -6.69 -30.53
N ALA A 135 -0.73 -5.42 -30.62
CA ALA A 135 0.10 -4.73 -29.65
C ALA A 135 -0.63 -3.51 -29.04
N GLY A 136 -0.28 -3.15 -27.81
CA GLY A 136 -0.85 -1.99 -27.15
C GLY A 136 -0.06 -1.59 -25.91
N ALA A 137 -0.12 -0.29 -25.57
CA ALA A 137 0.49 0.23 -24.35
C ALA A 137 -0.27 -0.23 -23.12
N SER A 138 0.46 -0.75 -22.14
CA SER A 138 -0.12 -1.15 -20.87
C SER A 138 -0.69 0.06 -20.13
N ARG A 139 -1.96 -0.02 -19.74
CA ARG A 139 -2.59 0.98 -18.88
C ARG A 139 -2.35 0.67 -17.41
N PHE A 140 -2.25 -0.62 -17.08
CA PHE A 140 -1.83 -1.05 -15.75
C PHE A 140 -0.69 -2.03 -15.87
N VAL A 141 0.25 -1.94 -14.92
CA VAL A 141 1.38 -2.85 -14.80
C VAL A 141 1.37 -3.40 -13.38
N PHE A 142 1.62 -4.69 -13.25
CA PHE A 142 1.60 -5.44 -12.01
C PHE A 142 2.97 -6.06 -11.74
N ALA A 143 3.36 -6.08 -10.48
CA ALA A 143 4.45 -6.90 -9.96
C ALA A 143 3.88 -7.90 -8.95
N GLY A 144 4.47 -9.08 -8.85
CA GLY A 144 3.97 -10.12 -7.94
C GLY A 144 5.05 -10.97 -7.30
N GLU A 145 4.65 -11.73 -6.28
CA GLU A 145 5.55 -12.56 -5.47
C GLU A 145 6.17 -13.72 -6.27
N ALA A 146 5.56 -14.13 -7.40
CA ALA A 146 6.18 -15.08 -8.32
C ALA A 146 7.43 -14.51 -9.06
N GLY A 147 7.84 -13.27 -8.74
CA GLY A 147 8.94 -12.58 -9.42
C GLY A 147 8.57 -12.09 -10.82
N THR A 148 7.30 -11.88 -11.10
CA THR A 148 6.79 -11.50 -12.42
C THR A 148 6.47 -10.02 -12.51
N ILE A 149 6.63 -9.46 -13.73
CA ILE A 149 6.04 -8.19 -14.17
C ILE A 149 5.05 -8.51 -15.29
N ALA A 150 3.83 -7.98 -15.20
CA ALA A 150 2.80 -8.18 -16.21
C ALA A 150 2.14 -6.84 -16.58
N GLY A 151 1.91 -6.62 -17.87
CA GLY A 151 1.25 -5.43 -18.40
C GLY A 151 -0.16 -5.75 -18.89
N TRP A 152 -1.11 -4.85 -18.67
CA TRP A 152 -2.47 -4.97 -19.19
C TRP A 152 -2.79 -3.83 -20.16
N ALA A 153 -3.18 -4.22 -21.39
CA ALA A 153 -3.64 -3.32 -22.44
C ALA A 153 -5.01 -3.80 -22.96
N PRO A 154 -6.09 -2.99 -22.85
CA PRO A 154 -7.45 -3.43 -23.14
C PRO A 154 -7.67 -3.86 -24.61
N ASN A 155 -6.92 -3.30 -25.53
CA ASN A 155 -6.98 -3.63 -26.94
C ASN A 155 -6.21 -4.92 -27.29
N VAL A 156 -5.35 -5.42 -26.41
CA VAL A 156 -4.58 -6.66 -26.59
C VAL A 156 -5.33 -7.84 -26.00
N ASN A 157 -5.68 -7.72 -24.70
CA ASN A 157 -6.50 -8.70 -24.01
C ASN A 157 -7.31 -7.99 -22.90
N LEU A 158 -8.63 -8.06 -22.99
CA LEU A 158 -9.48 -7.31 -22.07
C LEU A 158 -9.49 -7.89 -20.66
N THR A 159 -9.38 -9.21 -20.51
CA THR A 159 -9.57 -9.91 -19.24
C THR A 159 -8.29 -10.52 -18.68
N ASN A 160 -7.14 -10.39 -19.37
CA ASN A 160 -5.87 -10.96 -18.91
C ASN A 160 -4.74 -9.95 -19.13
N ALA A 161 -3.89 -9.78 -18.12
CA ALA A 161 -2.59 -9.14 -18.29
C ALA A 161 -1.64 -10.08 -19.06
N ILE A 162 -0.54 -9.54 -19.57
CA ILE A 162 0.48 -10.27 -20.32
C ILE A 162 1.77 -10.22 -19.51
N THR A 163 2.33 -11.37 -19.14
CA THR A 163 3.63 -11.45 -18.48
C THR A 163 4.73 -11.02 -19.46
N VAL A 164 5.54 -10.05 -19.03
CA VAL A 164 6.64 -9.47 -19.82
C VAL A 164 8.00 -9.74 -19.22
N PHE A 165 8.05 -10.12 -17.95
CA PHE A 165 9.26 -10.50 -17.23
C PHE A 165 8.92 -11.59 -16.21
N ASP A 166 9.80 -12.58 -16.08
CA ASP A 166 9.73 -13.64 -15.07
C ASP A 166 11.13 -13.84 -14.49
N GLY A 167 11.31 -13.46 -13.25
CA GLY A 167 12.56 -13.52 -12.49
C GLY A 167 12.66 -14.72 -11.53
N ALA A 168 11.74 -15.69 -11.63
CA ALA A 168 11.67 -16.83 -10.71
C ALA A 168 12.99 -17.61 -10.60
N THR A 169 13.73 -17.79 -11.71
CA THR A 169 15.04 -18.48 -11.70
C THR A 169 16.11 -17.76 -10.89
N ALA A 170 15.94 -16.46 -10.64
CA ALA A 170 16.80 -15.65 -9.79
C ALA A 170 16.23 -15.50 -8.36
N GLY A 171 15.18 -16.25 -8.01
CA GLY A 171 14.52 -16.20 -6.69
C GLY A 171 13.86 -14.86 -6.39
N LYS A 172 13.41 -14.11 -7.41
CA LYS A 172 12.84 -12.80 -7.18
C LYS A 172 11.45 -12.88 -6.54
N ILE A 173 11.21 -12.02 -5.54
CA ILE A 173 9.91 -11.85 -4.88
C ILE A 173 9.62 -10.35 -4.85
N TYR A 174 8.76 -9.89 -5.77
CA TYR A 174 8.41 -8.47 -5.82
C TYR A 174 7.28 -8.16 -4.84
N LYS A 175 7.56 -7.27 -3.89
CA LYS A 175 6.59 -6.85 -2.87
C LYS A 175 5.96 -5.47 -3.15
N GLY A 176 6.20 -4.88 -4.34
CA GLY A 176 5.64 -3.58 -4.70
C GLY A 176 6.01 -3.17 -6.12
N LEU A 177 5.48 -2.04 -6.60
CA LEU A 177 5.80 -1.46 -7.90
C LEU A 177 5.58 0.05 -7.88
N ALA A 178 6.51 0.82 -8.42
CA ALA A 178 6.33 2.24 -8.66
C ALA A 178 6.70 2.61 -10.10
N LEU A 179 6.07 3.67 -10.61
CA LEU A 179 6.30 4.23 -11.94
C LEU A 179 6.85 5.65 -11.83
N GLY A 180 7.98 5.90 -12.46
CA GLY A 180 8.54 7.22 -12.67
C GLY A 180 8.80 7.51 -14.14
N SER A 181 9.30 8.72 -14.43
CA SER A 181 9.71 9.10 -15.78
C SER A 181 11.07 9.78 -15.74
N VAL A 182 11.97 9.34 -16.61
CA VAL A 182 13.31 9.91 -16.77
C VAL A 182 13.50 10.32 -18.22
N ALA A 183 13.76 11.60 -18.45
CA ALA A 183 13.89 12.19 -19.78
C ALA A 183 12.66 11.89 -20.70
N GLY A 184 11.46 11.83 -20.13
CA GLY A 184 10.21 11.58 -20.84
C GLY A 184 9.89 10.10 -21.09
N ALA A 185 10.77 9.17 -20.77
CA ALA A 185 10.52 7.73 -20.86
C ALA A 185 10.13 7.13 -19.51
N GLY A 186 9.17 6.22 -19.51
CA GLY A 186 8.71 5.52 -18.30
C GLY A 186 9.80 4.61 -17.73
N ARG A 187 9.81 4.50 -16.40
CA ARG A 187 10.71 3.64 -15.65
C ARG A 187 9.95 3.00 -14.50
N LEU A 188 10.00 1.67 -14.43
CA LEU A 188 9.41 0.92 -13.30
C LEU A 188 10.49 0.61 -12.27
N PHE A 189 10.09 0.62 -11.00
CA PHE A 189 10.91 0.26 -9.85
C PHE A 189 10.18 -0.83 -9.07
N ALA A 190 10.77 -2.02 -8.97
CA ALA A 190 10.16 -3.19 -8.33
C ALA A 190 11.06 -3.65 -7.15
N PRO A 191 10.60 -3.51 -5.90
CA PRO A 191 11.31 -4.04 -4.73
C PRO A 191 11.37 -5.57 -4.78
N ASP A 192 12.56 -6.12 -4.99
CA ASP A 192 12.88 -7.54 -4.86
C ASP A 192 13.23 -7.81 -3.40
N PHE A 193 12.22 -8.16 -2.62
CA PHE A 193 12.35 -8.33 -1.18
C PHE A 193 13.29 -9.46 -0.82
N HIS A 194 13.23 -10.59 -1.53
CA HIS A 194 14.08 -11.75 -1.28
C HIS A 194 15.57 -11.42 -1.41
N ASN A 195 15.94 -10.75 -2.50
CA ASN A 195 17.33 -10.41 -2.78
C ASN A 195 17.78 -9.09 -2.14
N GLY A 196 16.88 -8.34 -1.51
CA GLY A 196 17.18 -7.06 -0.85
C GLY A 196 17.58 -5.96 -1.83
N ALA A 197 17.00 -5.94 -3.03
CA ALA A 197 17.34 -5.04 -4.13
C ALA A 197 16.10 -4.36 -4.73
N ILE A 198 16.30 -3.33 -5.54
CA ILE A 198 15.25 -2.75 -6.38
C ILE A 198 15.61 -2.99 -7.83
N ASP A 199 14.82 -3.79 -8.53
CA ASP A 199 14.93 -3.95 -9.97
C ASP A 199 14.33 -2.75 -10.69
N VAL A 200 15.01 -2.31 -11.74
CA VAL A 200 14.57 -1.18 -12.56
C VAL A 200 14.33 -1.66 -13.98
N PHE A 201 13.17 -1.30 -14.55
CA PHE A 201 12.83 -1.63 -15.94
C PHE A 201 12.65 -0.34 -16.75
N ASN A 202 13.13 -0.34 -17.98
CA ASN A 202 12.92 0.76 -18.92
C ASN A 202 11.52 0.71 -19.58
N ALA A 203 11.24 1.67 -20.43
CA ALA A 203 9.97 1.81 -21.16
C ALA A 203 9.58 0.57 -22.02
N ASN A 204 10.50 -0.33 -22.28
CA ASN A 204 10.28 -1.57 -23.04
C ASN A 204 10.27 -2.82 -22.14
N PHE A 205 10.10 -2.66 -20.82
CA PHE A 205 10.20 -3.72 -19.83
C PHE A 205 11.55 -4.42 -19.72
N ALA A 206 12.59 -3.89 -20.36
CA ALA A 206 13.93 -4.47 -20.23
C ALA A 206 14.54 -4.05 -18.87
N PRO A 207 15.12 -5.02 -18.11
CA PRO A 207 15.85 -4.69 -16.89
C PRO A 207 17.06 -3.81 -17.22
N ILE A 208 17.30 -2.79 -16.39
CA ILE A 208 18.44 -1.87 -16.54
C ILE A 208 19.12 -1.63 -15.20
N ALA A 209 20.43 -1.42 -15.23
CA ALA A 209 21.16 -0.88 -14.09
C ALA A 209 21.03 0.66 -14.06
N VAL A 210 20.92 1.21 -12.89
CA VAL A 210 20.93 2.67 -12.66
C VAL A 210 22.13 3.07 -11.80
N ALA A 211 22.61 4.30 -11.97
CA ALA A 211 23.90 4.74 -11.42
C ALA A 211 23.98 4.62 -9.89
N GLY A 212 22.92 4.97 -9.16
CA GLY A 212 22.89 4.92 -7.69
C GLY A 212 22.54 3.54 -7.12
N GLY A 213 21.99 2.62 -7.95
CA GLY A 213 21.68 1.25 -7.57
C GLY A 213 20.68 1.08 -6.43
N PHE A 214 20.03 2.14 -5.93
CA PHE A 214 19.16 2.14 -4.77
C PHE A 214 19.82 1.60 -3.49
N VAL A 215 21.12 1.90 -3.32
CA VAL A 215 21.91 1.39 -2.20
C VAL A 215 21.94 2.40 -1.06
N ASP A 216 21.62 1.94 0.16
CA ASP A 216 21.95 2.60 1.42
C ASP A 216 23.00 1.74 2.13
N ALA A 217 24.27 2.15 2.06
CA ALA A 217 25.38 1.41 2.65
C ALA A 217 25.32 1.27 4.19
N THR A 218 24.40 2.02 4.82
CA THR A 218 24.18 1.96 6.27
C THR A 218 22.88 1.28 6.67
N LEU A 219 22.16 0.67 5.71
CA LEU A 219 20.93 -0.08 6.01
C LEU A 219 21.25 -1.21 6.99
N PRO A 220 20.53 -1.34 8.10
CA PRO A 220 20.76 -2.44 9.04
C PRO A 220 20.55 -3.81 8.38
N ALA A 221 21.35 -4.79 8.81
CA ALA A 221 21.22 -6.16 8.29
C ALA A 221 19.82 -6.75 8.53
N GLY A 222 19.31 -7.50 7.55
CA GLY A 222 18.00 -8.13 7.60
C GLY A 222 16.83 -7.23 7.20
N TYR A 223 17.09 -5.99 6.76
CA TYR A 223 16.07 -5.15 6.14
C TYR A 223 16.14 -5.24 4.62
N ALA A 224 14.98 -5.30 3.97
CA ALA A 224 14.86 -5.32 2.52
C ALA A 224 13.80 -4.32 2.03
N PRO A 225 13.92 -3.81 0.77
CA PRO A 225 12.91 -2.91 0.20
C PRO A 225 11.58 -3.65 0.05
N PHE A 226 10.51 -3.03 0.55
CA PHE A 226 9.19 -3.62 0.71
C PHE A 226 8.12 -2.81 -0.03
N GLY A 227 7.65 -1.70 0.52
CA GLY A 227 6.79 -0.75 -0.18
C GLY A 227 7.60 0.27 -0.99
N ILE A 228 7.05 0.75 -2.10
CA ILE A 228 7.71 1.75 -2.95
C ILE A 228 6.69 2.69 -3.59
N GLN A 229 7.02 3.99 -3.65
CA GLN A 229 6.18 5.00 -4.27
C GLN A 229 7.01 6.11 -4.89
N VAL A 230 6.67 6.53 -6.11
CA VAL A 230 7.21 7.77 -6.69
C VAL A 230 6.30 8.94 -6.31
N ILE A 231 6.85 9.93 -5.62
CA ILE A 231 6.15 11.15 -5.22
C ILE A 231 6.98 12.35 -5.70
N GLY A 232 6.45 13.10 -6.63
CA GLY A 232 7.18 14.17 -7.29
C GLY A 232 8.39 13.63 -8.06
N SER A 233 9.59 14.08 -7.71
CA SER A 233 10.85 13.66 -8.33
C SER A 233 11.63 12.62 -7.52
N LEU A 234 11.06 12.12 -6.42
CA LEU A 234 11.71 11.19 -5.51
C LEU A 234 11.02 9.82 -5.50
N VAL A 235 11.83 8.79 -5.31
CA VAL A 235 11.39 7.42 -5.02
C VAL A 235 11.47 7.21 -3.52
N TYR A 236 10.32 7.03 -2.88
CA TYR A 236 10.21 6.66 -1.48
C TYR A 236 10.20 5.14 -1.38
N VAL A 237 11.06 4.59 -0.56
CA VAL A 237 11.20 3.14 -0.34
C VAL A 237 11.01 2.85 1.13
N ALA A 238 9.98 2.08 1.45
CA ALA A 238 9.79 1.50 2.76
C ALA A 238 10.55 0.17 2.85
N TYR A 239 11.21 -0.05 3.96
CA TYR A 239 11.95 -1.28 4.24
C TYR A 239 11.30 -1.98 5.42
N ALA A 240 11.09 -3.28 5.29
CA ALA A 240 10.68 -4.16 6.38
C ALA A 240 11.82 -5.13 6.74
N LYS A 241 11.75 -5.68 7.94
CA LYS A 241 12.67 -6.72 8.36
C LYS A 241 12.24 -8.05 7.73
N GLN A 242 13.17 -8.76 7.11
CA GLN A 242 12.92 -10.07 6.51
C GLN A 242 12.82 -11.17 7.57
N ASP A 243 11.96 -12.15 7.32
CA ASP A 243 11.98 -13.42 8.00
C ASP A 243 13.23 -14.26 7.65
N ALA A 244 13.38 -15.45 8.23
CA ALA A 244 14.53 -16.29 7.97
C ALA A 244 14.58 -16.85 6.52
N ALA A 245 13.44 -17.01 5.88
CA ALA A 245 13.31 -17.43 4.47
C ALA A 245 13.54 -16.29 3.50
N LYS A 246 13.47 -15.05 3.97
CA LYS A 246 13.47 -13.81 3.17
C LYS A 246 12.30 -13.74 2.19
N GLU A 247 11.21 -14.35 2.54
CA GLU A 247 9.98 -14.39 1.75
C GLU A 247 8.97 -13.38 2.27
N ASP A 248 8.85 -13.26 3.62
CA ASP A 248 7.89 -12.40 4.27
C ASP A 248 8.56 -11.46 5.29
N GLU A 249 7.81 -10.46 5.74
CA GLU A 249 8.25 -9.48 6.71
C GLU A 249 8.03 -9.94 8.15
N GLU A 250 8.96 -9.58 9.04
CA GLU A 250 8.76 -9.67 10.49
C GLU A 250 8.07 -8.41 11.01
N ALA A 251 6.85 -8.56 11.53
CA ALA A 251 6.15 -7.49 12.21
C ALA A 251 6.73 -7.23 13.62
N GLY A 252 6.88 -5.96 13.97
CA GLY A 252 7.34 -5.53 15.28
C GLY A 252 7.47 -4.02 15.40
N ALA A 253 7.21 -3.48 16.59
CA ALA A 253 7.31 -2.04 16.82
C ALA A 253 8.74 -1.53 16.54
N GLY A 254 8.86 -0.51 15.70
CA GLY A 254 10.15 0.06 15.29
C GLY A 254 10.86 -0.73 14.18
N LEU A 255 10.28 -1.83 13.69
CA LEU A 255 10.82 -2.62 12.58
C LEU A 255 10.35 -2.04 11.23
N GLY A 256 10.89 -0.88 10.88
CA GLY A 256 10.61 -0.24 9.61
C GLY A 256 11.51 0.98 9.38
N ILE A 257 11.82 1.26 8.12
CA ILE A 257 12.66 2.38 7.67
C ILE A 257 12.00 2.96 6.42
N VAL A 258 12.13 4.27 6.19
CA VAL A 258 11.82 4.88 4.89
C VAL A 258 13.02 5.68 4.40
N ASN A 259 13.49 5.35 3.20
CA ASN A 259 14.50 6.11 2.48
C ASN A 259 13.87 6.87 1.30
N THR A 260 14.51 7.96 0.89
CA THR A 260 14.23 8.64 -0.37
C THR A 260 15.44 8.55 -1.29
N PHE A 261 15.19 8.29 -2.56
CA PHE A 261 16.16 8.24 -3.64
C PHE A 261 15.72 9.16 -4.77
N ASP A 262 16.67 9.57 -5.60
CA ASP A 262 16.33 10.14 -6.91
C ASP A 262 15.93 9.03 -7.91
N LEU A 263 15.42 9.41 -9.08
CA LEU A 263 15.01 8.46 -10.12
C LEU A 263 16.20 7.69 -10.78
N SER A 264 17.43 8.04 -10.42
CA SER A 264 18.65 7.33 -10.80
C SER A 264 19.16 6.40 -9.71
N GLY A 265 18.42 6.27 -8.60
CA GLY A 265 18.72 5.39 -7.49
C GLY A 265 19.79 5.90 -6.54
N ASN A 266 20.19 7.18 -6.62
CA ASN A 266 21.08 7.77 -5.63
C ASN A 266 20.31 8.07 -4.35
N LEU A 267 20.86 7.65 -3.20
CA LEU A 267 20.27 7.93 -1.89
C LEU A 267 20.27 9.45 -1.64
N VAL A 268 19.08 10.00 -1.44
CA VAL A 268 18.92 11.41 -1.04
C VAL A 268 18.94 11.51 0.48
N LYS A 269 18.16 10.65 1.16
CA LYS A 269 18.06 10.69 2.63
C LYS A 269 17.49 9.38 3.17
N ARG A 270 17.99 8.92 4.34
CA ARG A 270 17.20 8.06 5.22
C ARG A 270 16.20 8.94 5.96
N LEU A 271 14.98 9.01 5.43
CA LEU A 271 13.96 9.95 5.89
C LEU A 271 13.44 9.56 7.27
N ILE A 272 13.10 8.29 7.46
CA ILE A 272 12.56 7.77 8.73
C ILE A 272 13.42 6.58 9.15
N PRO A 273 14.19 6.69 10.25
CA PRO A 273 15.02 5.60 10.77
C PRO A 273 14.17 4.56 11.50
N ALA A 274 14.75 3.38 11.72
CA ALA A 274 14.18 2.34 12.57
C ALA A 274 14.05 2.78 14.04
N GLY A 275 13.27 2.05 14.82
CA GLY A 275 13.08 2.31 16.26
C GLY A 275 11.96 3.30 16.59
N GLY A 276 11.25 3.81 15.56
CA GLY A 276 10.11 4.72 15.72
C GLY A 276 8.76 3.99 15.66
N LYS A 277 7.78 4.60 14.98
CA LYS A 277 6.40 4.09 14.87
C LYS A 277 6.19 3.11 13.69
N LEU A 278 7.20 2.91 12.83
CA LEU A 278 7.08 2.01 11.69
C LEU A 278 7.09 0.54 12.13
N ASN A 279 6.25 -0.26 11.51
CA ASN A 279 6.06 -1.68 11.78
C ASN A 279 5.69 -2.38 10.48
N ALA A 280 6.66 -2.98 9.79
CA ALA A 280 6.49 -3.50 8.44
C ALA A 280 5.76 -2.50 7.51
N PRO A 281 6.33 -1.29 7.26
CA PRO A 281 5.65 -0.24 6.49
C PRO A 281 5.55 -0.62 5.01
N TRP A 282 4.36 -0.42 4.40
CA TRP A 282 4.18 -0.72 2.98
C TRP A 282 3.57 0.44 2.18
N GLY A 283 2.31 0.77 2.39
CA GLY A 283 1.61 1.82 1.65
C GLY A 283 2.12 3.22 2.00
N MET A 284 2.36 4.06 0.99
CA MET A 284 2.79 5.45 1.20
C MET A 284 1.99 6.39 0.30
N ALA A 285 1.55 7.52 0.85
CA ALA A 285 0.84 8.56 0.09
C ALA A 285 1.16 9.95 0.61
N MET A 286 1.23 10.94 -0.28
CA MET A 286 1.31 12.35 0.11
C MET A 286 -0.10 12.89 0.32
N ALA A 287 -0.40 13.37 1.53
CA ALA A 287 -1.68 13.95 1.83
C ALA A 287 -1.88 15.29 1.11
N PRO A 288 -3.06 15.54 0.52
CA PRO A 288 -3.38 16.83 -0.08
C PRO A 288 -3.53 17.93 0.99
N ALA A 289 -3.56 19.19 0.56
CA ALA A 289 -3.66 20.35 1.46
C ALA A 289 -4.97 20.46 2.26
N ASN A 290 -5.97 19.65 1.93
CA ASN A 290 -7.30 19.61 2.56
C ASN A 290 -7.62 18.25 3.21
N PHE A 291 -6.61 17.59 3.79
CA PHE A 291 -6.75 16.31 4.52
C PHE A 291 -6.73 16.52 6.05
N GLY A 292 -7.31 17.58 6.55
CA GLY A 292 -7.43 17.86 7.99
C GLY A 292 -6.07 18.07 8.67
N ALA A 293 -5.90 17.49 9.85
CA ALA A 293 -4.71 17.70 10.70
C ALA A 293 -3.38 17.28 10.05
N PHE A 294 -3.41 16.33 9.11
CA PHE A 294 -2.21 15.82 8.44
C PHE A 294 -2.14 16.23 6.96
N SER A 295 -2.72 17.40 6.61
CA SER A 295 -2.55 18.00 5.30
C SER A 295 -1.06 18.17 4.94
N ASN A 296 -0.69 17.85 3.70
CA ASN A 296 0.69 17.91 3.18
C ASN A 296 1.70 16.98 3.89
N ALA A 297 1.27 16.05 4.73
CA ALA A 297 2.13 15.07 5.37
C ALA A 297 2.39 13.86 4.45
N LEU A 298 3.53 13.21 4.63
CA LEU A 298 3.75 11.86 4.14
C LEU A 298 3.02 10.88 5.06
N LEU A 299 2.05 10.15 4.52
CA LEU A 299 1.36 9.07 5.21
C LEU A 299 2.07 7.76 4.92
N VAL A 300 2.32 6.97 5.97
CA VAL A 300 2.94 5.65 5.88
C VAL A 300 2.07 4.65 6.63
N GLY A 301 1.52 3.67 5.91
CA GLY A 301 0.74 2.56 6.44
C GLY A 301 1.65 1.42 6.89
N ASN A 302 1.38 0.91 8.07
CA ASN A 302 2.05 -0.26 8.64
C ASN A 302 1.20 -1.52 8.41
N PHE A 303 1.75 -2.52 7.76
CA PHE A 303 1.13 -3.84 7.73
C PHE A 303 1.07 -4.46 9.13
N GLY A 304 2.17 -4.35 9.90
CA GLY A 304 2.34 -5.09 11.15
C GLY A 304 1.41 -4.68 12.30
N ASP A 305 0.80 -3.47 12.26
CA ASP A 305 -0.17 -3.03 13.29
C ASP A 305 -1.38 -2.29 12.73
N GLY A 306 -1.51 -2.20 11.40
CA GLY A 306 -2.63 -1.59 10.70
C GLY A 306 -2.75 -0.07 10.85
N ARG A 307 -1.77 0.60 11.42
CA ARG A 307 -1.82 2.04 11.67
C ARG A 307 -1.26 2.83 10.49
N ILE A 308 -1.79 4.04 10.30
CA ILE A 308 -1.27 4.99 9.34
C ILE A 308 -0.64 6.15 10.12
N ASN A 309 0.66 6.30 9.97
CA ASN A 309 1.43 7.34 10.63
C ASN A 309 1.75 8.49 9.66
N ALA A 310 1.67 9.71 10.15
CA ALA A 310 1.97 10.93 9.41
C ALA A 310 3.36 11.46 9.77
N TYR A 311 4.11 11.86 8.76
CA TYR A 311 5.47 12.40 8.89
C TYR A 311 5.62 13.68 8.07
N ASP A 312 6.46 14.57 8.53
CA ASP A 312 6.94 15.69 7.73
C ASP A 312 7.78 15.16 6.56
N PRO A 313 7.40 15.46 5.31
CA PRO A 313 8.04 14.85 4.14
C PRO A 313 9.48 15.33 3.91
N THR A 314 9.91 16.42 4.56
CA THR A 314 11.25 16.98 4.44
C THR A 314 12.18 16.48 5.53
N SER A 315 11.74 16.54 6.78
CA SER A 315 12.56 16.16 7.93
C SER A 315 12.45 14.68 8.31
N GLY A 316 11.30 14.05 8.06
CA GLY A 316 10.94 12.72 8.55
C GLY A 316 10.44 12.73 10.00
N ALA A 317 10.21 13.90 10.58
CA ALA A 317 9.68 14.03 11.92
C ALA A 317 8.25 13.47 11.99
N SER A 318 7.93 12.68 13.03
CA SER A 318 6.57 12.16 13.24
C SER A 318 5.63 13.30 13.62
N LEU A 319 4.55 13.44 12.87
CA LEU A 319 3.47 14.39 13.12
C LEU A 319 2.32 13.78 13.93
N GLY A 320 2.16 12.45 13.89
CA GLY A 320 1.10 11.75 14.60
C GLY A 320 0.71 10.44 13.95
N THR A 321 -0.48 9.95 14.30
CA THR A 321 -1.12 8.75 13.76
C THR A 321 -2.56 9.08 13.46
N LEU A 322 -3.12 8.65 12.32
CA LEU A 322 -4.52 8.87 11.99
C LEU A 322 -5.38 8.28 13.09
N SER A 323 -6.24 9.12 13.67
CA SER A 323 -7.07 8.77 14.82
C SER A 323 -8.51 9.24 14.61
N THR A 324 -9.44 8.55 15.23
CA THR A 324 -10.84 8.97 15.26
C THR A 324 -11.00 10.32 15.98
N PRO A 325 -12.15 11.02 15.87
CA PRO A 325 -12.43 12.23 16.64
C PRO A 325 -12.31 12.06 18.15
N ALA A 326 -12.47 10.84 18.66
CA ALA A 326 -12.27 10.50 20.07
C ALA A 326 -10.78 10.29 20.45
N GLY A 327 -9.85 10.45 19.50
CA GLY A 327 -8.42 10.28 19.74
C GLY A 327 -7.93 8.82 19.69
N THR A 328 -8.79 7.87 19.35
CA THR A 328 -8.40 6.46 19.21
C THR A 328 -7.69 6.25 17.87
N PRO A 329 -6.46 5.72 17.83
CA PRO A 329 -5.80 5.40 16.57
C PRO A 329 -6.61 4.45 15.70
N ILE A 330 -6.75 4.78 14.42
CA ILE A 330 -7.32 3.88 13.42
C ILE A 330 -6.32 2.74 13.19
N ALA A 331 -6.81 1.51 13.25
CA ALA A 331 -6.05 0.30 12.96
C ALA A 331 -6.85 -0.57 12.00
N ILE A 332 -6.27 -0.88 10.85
CA ILE A 332 -6.84 -1.70 9.79
C ILE A 332 -6.01 -2.98 9.72
N ASP A 333 -6.60 -4.10 10.08
CA ASP A 333 -5.91 -5.39 10.09
C ASP A 333 -5.44 -5.77 8.68
N GLY A 334 -4.16 -6.14 8.54
CA GLY A 334 -3.57 -6.48 7.26
C GLY A 334 -3.48 -5.30 6.28
N LEU A 335 -3.27 -4.07 6.76
CA LEU A 335 -3.21 -2.86 5.91
C LEU A 335 -2.06 -2.93 4.91
N TRP A 336 -2.41 -2.84 3.63
CA TRP A 336 -1.49 -2.80 2.50
C TRP A 336 -1.47 -1.44 1.80
N GLY A 337 -2.17 -1.30 0.70
CA GLY A 337 -2.17 -0.11 -0.14
C GLY A 337 -2.95 1.06 0.44
N ILE A 338 -2.41 2.26 0.29
CA ILE A 338 -3.11 3.52 0.54
C ILE A 338 -2.89 4.48 -0.63
N ALA A 339 -3.96 5.15 -1.09
CA ALA A 339 -3.86 6.17 -2.12
C ALA A 339 -5.03 7.14 -2.05
N PHE A 340 -4.80 8.39 -2.45
CA PHE A 340 -5.87 9.38 -2.56
C PHE A 340 -6.65 9.22 -3.86
N GLY A 341 -7.94 9.54 -3.82
CA GLY A 341 -8.84 9.46 -4.97
C GLY A 341 -8.44 10.40 -6.12
N ASN A 342 -9.04 10.18 -7.28
CA ASN A 342 -8.76 10.89 -8.52
C ASN A 342 -9.76 12.01 -8.85
N GLY A 343 -10.78 12.24 -8.01
CA GLY A 343 -11.80 13.28 -8.16
C GLY A 343 -13.02 12.91 -9.01
N ILE A 344 -13.07 11.68 -9.54
CA ILE A 344 -14.21 11.19 -10.35
C ILE A 344 -14.80 9.91 -9.76
N ASN A 345 -15.95 9.46 -10.25
CA ASN A 345 -16.63 8.22 -9.85
C ASN A 345 -16.80 8.08 -8.33
N GLY A 346 -17.08 9.18 -7.61
CA GLY A 346 -17.21 9.15 -6.16
C GLY A 346 -15.89 8.95 -5.40
N GLN A 347 -14.74 9.23 -6.01
CA GLN A 347 -13.40 9.05 -5.45
C GLN A 347 -12.76 10.43 -5.15
N PRO A 348 -13.16 11.14 -4.05
CA PRO A 348 -12.67 12.48 -3.78
C PRO A 348 -11.15 12.53 -3.60
N VAL A 349 -10.53 13.62 -4.06
CA VAL A 349 -9.06 13.80 -3.98
C VAL A 349 -8.54 13.97 -2.55
N ASN A 350 -9.40 14.23 -1.60
CA ASN A 350 -9.07 14.35 -0.16
C ASN A 350 -9.58 13.18 0.68
N THR A 351 -10.00 12.10 0.05
CA THR A 351 -10.31 10.82 0.70
C THR A 351 -9.15 9.86 0.48
N LEU A 352 -8.65 9.26 1.54
CA LEU A 352 -7.63 8.22 1.49
C LEU A 352 -8.31 6.86 1.37
N PHE A 353 -8.11 6.17 0.25
CA PHE A 353 -8.58 4.80 0.06
C PHE A 353 -7.51 3.81 0.51
N PHE A 354 -7.94 2.63 0.97
CA PHE A 354 -7.04 1.58 1.42
C PHE A 354 -7.45 0.20 0.92
N ALA A 355 -6.48 -0.69 0.80
CA ALA A 355 -6.64 -2.12 0.61
C ALA A 355 -5.99 -2.87 1.76
N ALA A 356 -6.57 -3.99 2.15
CA ALA A 356 -6.11 -4.78 3.29
C ALA A 356 -6.37 -6.28 3.11
N GLY A 357 -5.52 -7.11 3.72
CA GLY A 357 -5.66 -8.56 3.83
C GLY A 357 -5.86 -8.99 5.29
N PRO A 358 -7.06 -8.79 5.89
CA PRO A 358 -7.28 -9.13 7.29
C PRO A 358 -7.28 -10.64 7.55
N VAL A 359 -7.19 -11.01 8.83
CA VAL A 359 -7.21 -12.41 9.32
C VAL A 359 -6.06 -13.22 8.70
N ASP A 360 -4.83 -12.77 8.95
CA ASP A 360 -3.62 -13.39 8.39
C ASP A 360 -3.76 -13.60 6.86
N GLU A 361 -4.20 -12.54 6.14
CA GLU A 361 -4.29 -12.48 4.67
C GLU A 361 -5.29 -13.46 4.00
N THR A 362 -6.15 -14.09 4.80
CA THR A 362 -7.16 -15.03 4.28
C THR A 362 -8.43 -14.36 3.76
N HIS A 363 -8.58 -13.06 4.05
CA HIS A 363 -9.70 -12.22 3.61
C HIS A 363 -9.21 -10.96 2.89
N GLY A 364 -10.13 -10.18 2.34
CA GLY A 364 -9.80 -8.93 1.67
C GLY A 364 -10.79 -7.81 1.98
N VAL A 365 -10.27 -6.60 2.08
CA VAL A 365 -11.06 -5.37 2.28
C VAL A 365 -10.54 -4.26 1.40
N TYR A 366 -11.45 -3.55 0.73
CA TYR A 366 -11.24 -2.23 0.16
C TYR A 366 -12.09 -1.21 0.90
N GLY A 367 -11.52 -0.09 1.29
CA GLY A 367 -12.20 0.92 2.09
C GLY A 367 -11.66 2.32 1.89
N ARG A 368 -12.19 3.26 2.69
CA ARG A 368 -11.82 4.67 2.64
C ARG A 368 -11.68 5.27 4.03
N ILE A 369 -10.88 6.32 4.13
CA ILE A 369 -10.71 7.14 5.32
C ILE A 369 -10.99 8.59 4.92
N ASP A 370 -11.97 9.17 5.59
CA ASP A 370 -12.39 10.57 5.41
C ASP A 370 -11.98 11.39 6.64
N ASN A 371 -11.55 12.63 6.42
CA ASN A 371 -11.39 13.62 7.50
C ASN A 371 -12.75 14.22 7.86
N GLN A 372 -12.93 14.52 9.14
CA GLN A 372 -14.14 15.15 9.70
C GLN A 372 -13.86 16.54 10.24
#